data_96677fe811a8ade7f7b018394943918a
#
_entry.id   96677fe811a8ade7f7b018394943918a
#
_cell.length_a   1.000
_cell.length_b   1.000
_cell.length_c   1.000
_cell.angle_alpha   90.00
_cell.angle_beta   90.00
_cell.angle_gamma   90.00
#
_symmetry.space_group_name_H-M   'P 1'
#
loop_
_entity.id
_entity.type
_entity.pdbx_description
1 polymer ?
#
loop_
_entity_poly.entity_id
_entity_poly.type
_entity_poly.pdbx_seq_one_letter_code
_entity_poly.pdbx_strand_id
1 'polypeptide(L)'
;MRTIAQILEESTTIAIVGLSTKPDRASHEVGAYLQQHGYRILPVNPQYAGETILGEPVFATLQEAAASLGEGGQRIDIVDCFRKSEDIGPIARDAIAVGAGCLWMQLEIENQVAADLARAAGLDVVMNHCIKIEHRSLQQDA
;
A
#
# COMPACT_ATOMS: atom_id res chain seq x y z
N MET A 1 9.24 -15.24 6.30
CA MET A 1 8.87 -13.97 5.65
C MET A 1 9.06 -14.07 4.14
N ARG A 2 8.10 -13.57 3.38
CA ARG A 2 8.20 -13.60 1.92
C ARG A 2 9.22 -12.58 1.42
N THR A 3 9.84 -12.87 0.26
CA THR A 3 10.69 -11.92 -0.44
C THR A 3 9.84 -10.83 -1.11
N ILE A 4 10.48 -9.74 -1.52
CA ILE A 4 9.79 -8.69 -2.29
C ILE A 4 9.14 -9.29 -3.55
N ALA A 5 9.87 -10.17 -4.26
CA ALA A 5 9.33 -10.83 -5.45
C ALA A 5 8.06 -11.61 -5.14
N GLN A 6 8.07 -12.40 -4.08
CA GLN A 6 6.91 -13.19 -3.67
C GLN A 6 5.72 -12.30 -3.29
N ILE A 7 5.99 -11.22 -2.54
CA ILE A 7 4.94 -10.27 -2.14
C ILE A 7 4.26 -9.69 -3.39
N LEU A 8 5.05 -9.22 -4.35
CA LEU A 8 4.51 -8.59 -5.56
C LEU A 8 3.79 -9.59 -6.47
N GLU A 9 4.30 -10.80 -6.60
CA GLU A 9 3.69 -11.84 -7.45
C GLU A 9 2.40 -12.39 -6.86
N GLU A 10 2.32 -12.48 -5.54
CA GLU A 10 1.16 -13.08 -4.84
C GLU A 10 0.08 -12.08 -4.49
N SER A 11 0.35 -10.77 -4.64
CA SER A 11 -0.59 -9.72 -4.27
C SER A 11 -1.46 -9.31 -5.45
N THR A 12 -2.71 -8.93 -5.17
CA THR A 12 -3.65 -8.41 -6.15
C THR A 12 -4.20 -7.04 -5.77
N THR A 13 -4.36 -6.75 -4.49
CA THR A 13 -4.99 -5.52 -3.99
C THR A 13 -4.00 -4.72 -3.15
N ILE A 14 -3.79 -3.47 -3.54
CA ILE A 14 -2.85 -2.57 -2.89
C ILE A 14 -3.60 -1.31 -2.45
N ALA A 15 -3.58 -1.02 -1.15
CA ALA A 15 -4.08 0.25 -0.63
C ALA A 15 -2.91 1.23 -0.59
N ILE A 16 -3.06 2.39 -1.22
CA ILE A 16 -2.03 3.43 -1.23
C ILE A 16 -2.46 4.53 -0.27
N VAL A 17 -1.76 4.63 0.86
CA VAL A 17 -2.02 5.64 1.89
C VAL A 17 -1.24 6.91 1.55
N GLY A 18 -1.96 8.01 1.35
CA GLY A 18 -1.36 9.27 0.94
C GLY A 18 -1.37 9.48 -0.57
N LEU A 19 -2.18 8.73 -1.30
CA LEU A 19 -2.29 8.88 -2.76
C LEU A 19 -2.80 10.29 -3.09
N SER A 20 -2.08 10.96 -4.00
CA SER A 20 -2.38 12.34 -4.40
C SER A 20 -3.30 12.39 -5.62
N THR A 21 -4.13 13.44 -5.68
CA THR A 21 -4.92 13.75 -6.87
C THR A 21 -4.08 14.30 -8.02
N LYS A 22 -2.87 14.78 -7.72
CA LYS A 22 -2.01 15.45 -8.70
C LYS A 22 -1.16 14.44 -9.47
N PRO A 23 -1.29 14.36 -10.82
CA PRO A 23 -0.59 13.35 -11.62
C PRO A 23 0.94 13.42 -11.56
N ASP A 24 1.52 14.56 -11.22
CA ASP A 24 2.97 14.74 -11.13
C ASP A 24 3.57 14.31 -9.79
N ARG A 25 2.73 13.92 -8.83
CA ARG A 25 3.20 13.41 -7.55
C ARG A 25 3.60 11.94 -7.66
N ALA A 26 4.66 11.58 -6.92
CA ALA A 26 5.19 10.21 -6.94
C ALA A 26 4.12 9.17 -6.60
N SER A 27 3.27 9.44 -5.62
CA SER A 27 2.20 8.50 -5.23
C SER A 27 1.23 8.23 -6.36
N HIS A 28 0.88 9.28 -7.14
CA HIS A 28 -0.03 9.13 -8.27
C HIS A 28 0.63 8.34 -9.41
N GLU A 29 1.89 8.64 -9.71
CA GLU A 29 2.64 7.91 -10.75
C GLU A 29 2.76 6.43 -10.41
N VAL A 30 3.08 6.12 -9.16
CA VAL A 30 3.19 4.74 -8.69
C VAL A 30 1.84 4.04 -8.76
N GLY A 31 0.78 4.70 -8.30
CA GLY A 31 -0.58 4.14 -8.36
C GLY A 31 -1.01 3.82 -9.79
N ALA A 32 -0.78 4.74 -10.72
CA ALA A 32 -1.12 4.54 -12.12
C ALA A 32 -0.33 3.38 -12.73
N TYR A 33 0.96 3.30 -12.43
CA TYR A 33 1.81 2.20 -12.89
C TYR A 33 1.28 0.85 -12.40
N LEU A 34 1.00 0.73 -11.11
CA LEU A 34 0.52 -0.52 -10.53
C LEU A 34 -0.83 -0.93 -11.13
N GLN A 35 -1.73 0.03 -11.31
CA GLN A 35 -3.04 -0.23 -11.90
C GLN A 35 -2.88 -0.75 -13.33
N GLN A 36 -1.98 -0.17 -14.12
CA GLN A 36 -1.70 -0.60 -15.48
C GLN A 36 -1.12 -2.01 -15.54
N HIS A 37 -0.51 -2.48 -14.45
CA HIS A 37 0.08 -3.80 -14.35
C HIS A 37 -0.83 -4.81 -13.62
N GLY A 38 -2.13 -4.49 -13.51
CA GLY A 38 -3.13 -5.45 -13.08
C GLY A 38 -3.47 -5.45 -11.61
N TYR A 39 -2.87 -4.57 -10.80
CA TYR A 39 -3.22 -4.46 -9.39
C TYR A 39 -4.50 -3.64 -9.21
N ARG A 40 -5.32 -4.07 -8.27
CA ARG A 40 -6.44 -3.26 -7.82
C ARG A 40 -5.92 -2.24 -6.82
N ILE A 41 -6.16 -0.95 -7.10
CA ILE A 41 -5.69 0.14 -6.26
C ILE A 41 -6.85 0.68 -5.41
N LEU A 42 -6.62 0.78 -4.11
CA LEU A 42 -7.56 1.40 -3.19
C LEU A 42 -6.93 2.69 -2.65
N PRO A 43 -7.34 3.87 -3.15
CA PRO A 43 -6.81 5.13 -2.66
C PRO A 43 -7.27 5.38 -1.23
N VAL A 44 -6.33 5.71 -0.33
CA VAL A 44 -6.63 6.06 1.05
C VAL A 44 -6.00 7.40 1.37
N ASN A 45 -6.82 8.42 1.58
CA ASN A 45 -6.35 9.76 1.92
C ASN A 45 -7.51 10.57 2.51
N PRO A 46 -7.48 10.87 3.82
CA PRO A 46 -8.58 11.62 4.43
C PRO A 46 -8.81 12.99 3.79
N GLN A 47 -7.76 13.61 3.22
CA GLN A 47 -7.88 14.91 2.58
C GLN A 47 -8.78 14.87 1.34
N TYR A 48 -8.82 13.75 0.64
CA TYR A 48 -9.54 13.60 -0.63
C TYR A 48 -10.69 12.59 -0.54
N ALA A 49 -11.11 12.23 0.67
CA ALA A 49 -12.19 11.26 0.87
C ALA A 49 -13.46 11.70 0.13
N GLY A 50 -14.07 10.76 -0.59
CA GLY A 50 -15.26 11.03 -1.39
C GLY A 50 -14.96 11.49 -2.82
N GLU A 51 -13.71 11.80 -3.14
CA GLU A 51 -13.29 12.10 -4.51
C GLU A 51 -12.91 10.82 -5.24
N THR A 52 -12.50 10.95 -6.49
CA THR A 52 -12.07 9.83 -7.33
C THR A 52 -10.63 10.06 -7.77
N ILE A 53 -9.79 9.04 -7.62
CA ILE A 53 -8.40 9.05 -8.12
C ILE A 53 -8.20 7.77 -8.91
N LEU A 54 -7.65 7.87 -10.12
CA LEU A 54 -7.41 6.72 -10.99
C LEU A 54 -8.68 5.88 -11.26
N GLY A 55 -9.83 6.55 -11.28
CA GLY A 55 -11.11 5.89 -11.49
C GLY A 55 -11.66 5.15 -10.27
N GLU A 56 -11.01 5.26 -9.12
CA GLU A 56 -11.41 4.57 -7.89
C GLU A 56 -11.85 5.57 -6.83
N PRO A 57 -12.83 5.21 -5.99
CA PRO A 57 -13.23 6.08 -4.88
C PRO A 57 -12.11 6.19 -3.85
N VAL A 58 -11.95 7.38 -3.26
CA VAL A 58 -10.96 7.62 -2.22
C VAL A 58 -11.60 7.40 -0.85
N PHE A 59 -10.97 6.56 -0.04
CA PHE A 59 -11.42 6.25 1.32
C PHE A 59 -10.66 7.11 2.32
N ALA A 60 -11.35 7.49 3.40
CA ALA A 60 -10.72 8.26 4.47
C ALA A 60 -9.76 7.39 5.30
N THR A 61 -10.08 6.09 5.45
CA THR A 61 -9.32 5.17 6.32
C THR A 61 -9.10 3.83 5.65
N LEU A 62 -8.10 3.09 6.16
CA LEU A 62 -7.86 1.71 5.73
C LEU A 62 -9.05 0.80 6.04
N GLN A 63 -9.73 1.05 7.16
CA GLN A 63 -10.91 0.27 7.54
C GLN A 63 -12.03 0.39 6.50
N GLU A 64 -12.28 1.60 6.01
CA GLU A 64 -13.26 1.82 4.95
C GLU A 64 -12.85 1.14 3.65
N ALA A 65 -11.57 1.23 3.30
CA ALA A 65 -11.05 0.58 2.10
C ALA A 65 -11.21 -0.94 2.19
N ALA A 66 -10.86 -1.52 3.34
CA ALA A 66 -11.01 -2.95 3.55
C ALA A 66 -12.48 -3.39 3.49
N ALA A 67 -13.38 -2.59 4.07
CA ALA A 67 -14.82 -2.88 4.04
C ALA A 67 -15.36 -2.90 2.61
N SER A 68 -14.80 -2.11 1.72
CA SER A 68 -15.24 -2.06 0.32
C SER A 68 -14.98 -3.37 -0.44
N LEU A 69 -14.10 -4.23 0.07
CA LEU A 69 -13.80 -5.52 -0.55
C LEU A 69 -14.87 -6.59 -0.28
N GLY A 70 -15.77 -6.34 0.70
CA GLY A 70 -16.84 -7.26 1.04
C GLY A 70 -16.34 -8.48 1.81
N GLU A 71 -17.20 -9.52 1.87
CA GLU A 71 -16.98 -10.70 2.71
C GLU A 71 -16.38 -11.89 1.97
N GLY A 72 -15.98 -11.74 0.72
CA GLY A 72 -15.54 -12.85 -0.15
C GLY A 72 -14.15 -13.38 0.12
N GLY A 73 -13.55 -13.15 1.28
CA GLY A 73 -12.19 -13.61 1.59
C GLY A 73 -11.09 -12.73 1.03
N GLN A 74 -11.44 -11.66 0.33
CA GLN A 74 -10.47 -10.71 -0.21
C GLN A 74 -9.94 -9.81 0.90
N ARG A 75 -8.66 -9.49 0.81
CA ARG A 75 -8.01 -8.60 1.78
C ARG A 75 -7.15 -7.58 1.06
N ILE A 76 -6.69 -6.58 1.80
CA ILE A 76 -5.64 -5.69 1.33
C ILE A 76 -4.33 -6.46 1.44
N ASP A 77 -3.69 -6.74 0.30
CA ASP A 77 -2.45 -7.51 0.30
C ASP A 77 -1.25 -6.65 0.71
N ILE A 78 -1.22 -5.40 0.25
CA ILE A 78 -0.13 -4.47 0.54
C ILE A 78 -0.72 -3.13 0.95
N VAL A 79 -0.23 -2.57 2.05
CA VAL A 79 -0.47 -1.18 2.45
C VAL A 79 0.79 -0.41 2.07
N ASP A 80 0.70 0.37 0.99
CA ASP A 80 1.82 1.13 0.43
C ASP A 80 1.78 2.56 0.96
N CYS A 81 2.82 2.97 1.68
CA CYS A 81 2.82 4.19 2.47
C CYS A 81 3.57 5.33 1.81
N PHE A 82 2.83 6.40 1.47
CA PHE A 82 3.36 7.68 1.02
C PHE A 82 3.11 8.75 2.09
N ARG A 83 3.64 8.51 3.28
CA ARG A 83 3.57 9.43 4.43
C ARG A 83 4.95 9.53 5.05
N LYS A 84 5.16 10.55 5.88
CA LYS A 84 6.43 10.74 6.59
C LYS A 84 6.70 9.56 7.52
N SER A 85 7.98 9.28 7.75
CA SER A 85 8.39 8.17 8.62
C SER A 85 7.73 8.22 10.00
N GLU A 86 7.63 9.41 10.59
CA GLU A 86 7.02 9.59 11.92
C GLU A 86 5.51 9.31 11.94
N ASP A 87 4.86 9.28 10.76
CA ASP A 87 3.41 9.07 10.66
C ASP A 87 3.02 7.60 10.44
N ILE A 88 4.00 6.71 10.33
CA ILE A 88 3.74 5.30 9.96
C ILE A 88 3.15 4.48 11.11
N GLY A 89 3.39 4.86 12.37
CA GLY A 89 2.88 4.11 13.53
C GLY A 89 1.38 3.84 13.47
N PRO A 90 0.54 4.88 13.35
CA PRO A 90 -0.92 4.68 13.23
C PRO A 90 -1.31 3.85 12.00
N ILE A 91 -0.62 4.03 10.88
CA ILE A 91 -0.88 3.28 9.64
C ILE A 91 -0.59 1.79 9.86
N ALA A 92 0.51 1.47 10.57
CA ALA A 92 0.85 0.09 10.89
C ALA A 92 -0.24 -0.56 11.74
N ARG A 93 -0.76 0.16 12.75
CA ARG A 93 -1.84 -0.35 13.59
C ARG A 93 -3.11 -0.61 12.77
N ASP A 94 -3.44 0.28 11.85
CA ASP A 94 -4.60 0.10 10.97
C ASP A 94 -4.39 -1.09 10.02
N ALA A 95 -3.19 -1.24 9.47
CA ALA A 95 -2.87 -2.37 8.60
C ALA A 95 -3.03 -3.71 9.32
N ILE A 96 -2.60 -3.76 10.58
CA ILE A 96 -2.78 -4.94 11.42
C ILE A 96 -4.27 -5.21 11.65
N ALA A 97 -5.02 -4.16 12.01
CA ALA A 97 -6.44 -4.27 12.31
C ALA A 97 -7.26 -4.81 11.14
N VAL A 98 -6.92 -4.43 9.91
CA VAL A 98 -7.64 -4.90 8.71
C VAL A 98 -7.10 -6.23 8.16
N GLY A 99 -6.07 -6.80 8.78
CA GLY A 99 -5.52 -8.07 8.33
C GLY A 99 -4.74 -7.99 7.03
N ALA A 100 -4.04 -6.89 6.80
CA ALA A 100 -3.22 -6.73 5.59
C ALA A 100 -2.07 -7.74 5.56
N GLY A 101 -1.59 -8.04 4.36
CA GLY A 101 -0.49 -8.99 4.19
C GLY A 101 0.89 -8.37 4.34
N CYS A 102 1.04 -7.10 4.00
CA CYS A 102 2.33 -6.41 3.97
C CYS A 102 2.18 -4.93 4.29
N LEU A 103 3.12 -4.40 5.05
CA LEU A 103 3.29 -2.96 5.26
C LEU A 103 4.50 -2.52 4.46
N TRP A 104 4.29 -1.65 3.47
CA TRP A 104 5.33 -1.21 2.54
C TRP A 104 5.62 0.27 2.74
N MET A 105 6.86 0.58 3.11
CA MET A 105 7.33 1.96 3.27
C MET A 105 8.19 2.34 2.07
N GLN A 106 7.77 3.39 1.37
CA GLN A 106 8.41 3.87 0.15
C GLN A 106 9.82 4.42 0.41
N LEU A 107 10.52 4.79 -0.67
CA LEU A 107 11.88 5.36 -0.58
C LEU A 107 11.95 6.46 0.48
N GLU A 108 12.99 6.39 1.30
CA GLU A 108 13.29 7.35 2.38
C GLU A 108 12.30 7.30 3.54
N ILE A 109 11.38 6.33 3.54
CA ILE A 109 10.43 6.15 4.63
C ILE A 109 10.84 4.91 5.41
N GLU A 110 11.20 5.13 6.68
CA GLU A 110 11.62 4.07 7.59
C GLU A 110 11.08 4.35 8.99
N ASN A 111 10.50 3.33 9.60
CA ASN A 111 10.04 3.40 10.98
C ASN A 111 10.19 2.01 11.59
N GLN A 112 11.26 1.83 12.37
CA GLN A 112 11.59 0.51 12.91
C GLN A 112 10.56 0.04 13.95
N VAL A 113 10.02 0.96 14.76
CA VAL A 113 8.98 0.60 15.73
C VAL A 113 7.73 0.06 15.03
N ALA A 114 7.29 0.75 13.98
CA ALA A 114 6.14 0.31 13.19
C ALA A 114 6.43 -1.02 12.50
N ALA A 115 7.64 -1.19 11.98
CA ALA A 115 8.05 -2.44 11.32
C ALA A 115 8.01 -3.61 12.31
N ASP A 116 8.54 -3.42 13.50
CA ASP A 116 8.55 -4.48 14.53
C ASP A 116 7.12 -4.84 14.94
N LEU A 117 6.27 -3.84 15.10
CA LEU A 117 4.86 -4.05 15.44
C LEU A 117 4.14 -4.87 14.37
N ALA A 118 4.33 -4.50 13.11
CA ALA A 118 3.70 -5.20 11.98
C ALA A 118 4.20 -6.64 11.86
N ARG A 119 5.51 -6.85 11.99
CA ARG A 119 6.09 -8.21 11.94
C ARG A 119 5.57 -9.08 13.07
N ALA A 120 5.47 -8.53 14.28
CA ALA A 120 4.94 -9.27 15.42
C ALA A 120 3.50 -9.73 15.20
N ALA A 121 2.74 -9.00 14.38
CA ALA A 121 1.37 -9.34 14.03
C ALA A 121 1.28 -10.24 12.79
N GLY A 122 2.41 -10.65 12.21
CA GLY A 122 2.44 -11.57 11.08
C GLY A 122 2.47 -10.92 9.71
N LEU A 123 2.60 -9.59 9.60
CA LEU A 123 2.73 -8.94 8.32
C LEU A 123 4.16 -9.03 7.80
N ASP A 124 4.32 -9.09 6.49
CA ASP A 124 5.60 -8.78 5.86
C ASP A 124 5.83 -7.28 5.92
N VAL A 125 7.08 -6.86 5.97
CA VAL A 125 7.44 -5.44 6.00
C VAL A 125 8.56 -5.16 5.03
N VAL A 126 8.38 -4.09 4.24
CA VAL A 126 9.41 -3.55 3.36
C VAL A 126 9.61 -2.09 3.74
N MET A 127 10.86 -1.66 3.90
CA MET A 127 11.19 -0.26 4.20
C MET A 127 12.14 0.30 3.17
N ASN A 128 11.95 1.57 2.82
CA ASN A 128 12.87 2.32 1.96
C ASN A 128 13.04 1.72 0.57
N HIS A 129 11.93 1.26 -0.03
CA HIS A 129 11.92 0.77 -1.41
C HIS A 129 10.75 1.37 -2.16
N CYS A 130 10.96 1.75 -3.41
CA CYS A 130 9.87 2.17 -4.28
C CYS A 130 9.24 0.94 -4.93
N ILE A 131 7.96 0.71 -4.66
CA ILE A 131 7.24 -0.48 -5.15
C ILE A 131 7.22 -0.54 -6.69
N LYS A 132 7.11 0.59 -7.36
CA LYS A 132 7.18 0.66 -8.83
C LYS A 132 8.54 0.20 -9.35
N ILE A 133 9.62 0.68 -8.73
CA ILE A 133 10.99 0.30 -9.13
C ILE A 133 11.20 -1.19 -8.92
N GLU A 134 10.77 -1.71 -7.77
CA GLU A 134 10.91 -3.14 -7.46
C GLU A 134 10.12 -4.00 -8.43
N HIS A 135 8.89 -3.62 -8.73
CA HIS A 135 8.05 -4.36 -9.69
C HIS A 135 8.67 -4.33 -11.09
N ARG A 136 9.11 -3.16 -11.55
CA ARG A 136 9.71 -3.01 -12.87
C ARG A 136 10.99 -3.85 -13.00
N SER A 137 11.79 -3.92 -11.94
CA SER A 137 13.00 -4.73 -11.90
C SER A 137 12.67 -6.22 -12.11
N LEU A 138 11.61 -6.71 -11.47
CA LEU A 138 11.16 -8.10 -11.66
C LEU A 138 10.71 -8.37 -13.08
N GLN A 139 10.03 -7.41 -13.73
CA GLN A 139 9.59 -7.56 -15.10
C GLN A 139 10.77 -7.64 -16.07
N GLN A 140 11.85 -6.94 -15.80
CA GLN A 140 13.07 -6.96 -16.65
C GLN A 140 13.84 -8.27 -16.49
N ASP A 141 13.73 -8.93 -15.35
CA ASP A 141 14.43 -10.18 -15.06
C ASP A 141 13.64 -11.43 -15.54
N ALA A 142 12.42 -11.22 -15.99
CA ALA A 142 11.55 -12.29 -16.43
C ALA A 142 11.93 -12.83 -17.81
#